data_54378cd32c8ca9560d22bc2203b79477
#
_entry.id   54378cd32c8ca9560d22bc2203b79477
#
_cell.length_a   1.000
_cell.length_b   1.000
_cell.length_c   1.000
_cell.angle_alpha   90.00
_cell.angle_beta   90.00
_cell.angle_gamma   90.00
#
_symmetry.space_group_name_H-M   'P 1'
#
loop_
_entity.id
_entity.type
_entity.pdbx_description
1 polymer ?
#
loop_
_entity_poly.entity_id
_entity_poly.type
_entity_poly.pdbx_seq_one_letter_code
_entity_poly.pdbx_strand_id
1 'polypeptide(L)'
;MSEARFFSQSYAEARDKFFAATRVRGLGVETHVHPLTGRDGEMLAMDVARDGPRNAKSLLVVSSACHGVEGFCGSGVQVALLEDADWHQAATDAGVAVLYVHGLNPWGFSWWRRTTHENVDLNRNFRDFSVEAPRNTAYDEIASLIVPAVWPPDAATVDATARFVAERGAKAWQQAISGGQYHHPDGLFYGGDAPTWSQATIRQVLRDHGTRCSRLAWIDLHTGLGPSGHGERIFAGRDDAAAYARAKAWWGDVTSIYDGSSTSALLTGMMWLAAYEECAQAEYTGMALEYGTLPNMQVMDALRADQWLELHPQADEATRRAIKQQMRDAFYTDTDAWKQQILEQAVDASYGAVRGLAAEND
;
A
#
# COMPACT_ATOMS: atom_id res chain seq x y z
N MET A 1 13.60 -24.92 -3.04
CA MET A 1 12.76 -24.32 -4.13
C MET A 1 12.96 -22.83 -4.06
N SER A 2 13.06 -22.13 -5.19
CA SER A 2 13.28 -20.66 -5.18
C SER A 2 12.10 -19.95 -4.52
N GLU A 3 12.38 -18.94 -3.70
CA GLU A 3 11.37 -18.06 -3.04
C GLU A 3 10.54 -17.26 -4.05
N ALA A 4 11.03 -17.13 -5.29
CA ALA A 4 10.29 -16.54 -6.40
C ALA A 4 8.93 -17.20 -6.68
N ARG A 5 8.73 -18.48 -6.26
CA ARG A 5 7.47 -19.21 -6.42
C ARG A 5 6.26 -18.56 -5.73
N PHE A 6 6.49 -17.75 -4.69
CA PHE A 6 5.42 -17.05 -3.97
C PHE A 6 4.86 -15.87 -4.75
N PHE A 7 5.68 -15.27 -5.63
CA PHE A 7 5.33 -14.09 -6.40
C PHE A 7 4.64 -14.45 -7.72
N SER A 8 3.89 -13.51 -8.27
CA SER A 8 2.99 -13.73 -9.42
C SER A 8 3.25 -12.73 -10.54
N GLN A 9 2.73 -13.03 -11.75
CA GLN A 9 2.85 -12.21 -12.94
C GLN A 9 1.53 -11.50 -13.31
N SER A 10 0.42 -11.89 -12.67
CA SER A 10 -0.89 -11.27 -12.84
C SER A 10 -1.68 -11.25 -11.53
N TYR A 11 -2.71 -10.41 -11.46
CA TYR A 11 -3.66 -10.42 -10.35
C TYR A 11 -4.34 -11.79 -10.17
N ALA A 12 -4.78 -12.39 -11.26
CA ALA A 12 -5.44 -13.70 -11.21
C ALA A 12 -4.52 -14.77 -10.62
N GLU A 13 -3.26 -14.85 -11.07
CA GLU A 13 -2.27 -15.78 -10.51
C GLU A 13 -1.99 -15.49 -9.03
N ALA A 14 -1.89 -14.22 -8.65
CA ALA A 14 -1.67 -13.82 -7.25
C ALA A 14 -2.82 -14.30 -6.35
N ARG A 15 -4.06 -14.10 -6.80
CA ARG A 15 -5.27 -14.54 -6.13
C ARG A 15 -5.35 -16.06 -6.02
N ASP A 16 -5.03 -16.78 -7.09
CA ASP A 16 -5.02 -18.25 -7.09
C ASP A 16 -3.99 -18.79 -6.09
N LYS A 17 -2.80 -18.23 -6.03
CA LYS A 17 -1.76 -18.59 -5.05
C LYS A 17 -2.22 -18.31 -3.62
N PHE A 18 -2.84 -17.16 -3.36
CA PHE A 18 -3.41 -16.84 -2.05
C PHE A 18 -4.44 -17.88 -1.62
N PHE A 19 -5.38 -18.24 -2.50
CA PHE A 19 -6.38 -19.30 -2.22
C PHE A 19 -5.74 -20.68 -2.03
N ALA A 20 -4.70 -21.00 -2.77
CA ALA A 20 -3.97 -22.26 -2.60
C ALA A 20 -3.30 -22.32 -1.22
N ALA A 21 -2.61 -21.24 -0.82
CA ALA A 21 -1.93 -21.15 0.47
C ALA A 21 -2.92 -21.18 1.66
N THR A 22 -4.04 -20.46 1.58
CA THR A 22 -5.08 -20.50 2.62
C THR A 22 -5.71 -21.91 2.75
N ARG A 23 -5.90 -22.60 1.63
CA ARG A 23 -6.42 -23.99 1.63
C ARG A 23 -5.45 -24.96 2.29
N VAL A 24 -4.14 -24.86 2.03
CA VAL A 24 -3.11 -25.68 2.69
C VAL A 24 -3.14 -25.44 4.19
N ARG A 25 -3.39 -24.21 4.63
CA ARG A 25 -3.52 -23.86 6.05
C ARG A 25 -4.89 -24.23 6.65
N GLY A 26 -5.86 -24.66 5.84
CA GLY A 26 -7.22 -24.98 6.31
C GLY A 26 -8.06 -23.74 6.65
N LEU A 27 -7.71 -22.58 6.14
CA LEU A 27 -8.43 -21.32 6.39
C LEU A 27 -9.57 -21.11 5.39
N GLY A 28 -10.70 -20.61 5.89
CA GLY A 28 -11.75 -20.05 5.02
C GLY A 28 -11.35 -18.66 4.50
N VAL A 29 -11.77 -18.36 3.28
CA VAL A 29 -11.58 -17.03 2.68
C VAL A 29 -12.92 -16.34 2.56
N GLU A 30 -13.02 -15.14 3.10
CA GLU A 30 -14.13 -14.21 2.90
C GLU A 30 -13.82 -13.34 1.68
N THR A 31 -14.69 -13.38 0.66
CA THR A 31 -14.48 -12.70 -0.61
C THR A 31 -15.45 -11.53 -0.76
N HIS A 32 -14.91 -10.31 -0.81
CA HIS A 32 -15.66 -9.10 -1.13
C HIS A 32 -15.48 -8.79 -2.60
N VAL A 33 -16.51 -9.04 -3.41
CA VAL A 33 -16.45 -8.90 -4.87
C VAL A 33 -16.52 -7.43 -5.26
N HIS A 34 -15.55 -6.97 -6.06
CA HIS A 34 -15.56 -5.63 -6.65
C HIS A 34 -16.58 -5.54 -7.79
N PRO A 35 -17.29 -4.40 -7.98
CA PRO A 35 -18.34 -4.30 -8.99
C PRO A 35 -17.83 -4.33 -10.45
N LEU A 36 -16.55 -4.05 -10.68
CA LEU A 36 -15.94 -4.08 -12.01
C LEU A 36 -15.12 -5.33 -12.22
N THR A 37 -14.83 -5.65 -13.49
CA THR A 37 -13.94 -6.75 -13.90
C THR A 37 -12.50 -6.27 -14.06
N GLY A 38 -11.57 -7.21 -14.02
CA GLY A 38 -10.15 -6.97 -14.26
C GLY A 38 -9.82 -6.75 -15.75
N ARG A 39 -8.55 -6.48 -15.99
CA ARG A 39 -8.01 -6.19 -17.32
C ARG A 39 -8.24 -7.34 -18.33
N ASP A 40 -8.14 -8.56 -17.84
CA ASP A 40 -8.29 -9.77 -18.65
C ASP A 40 -9.70 -10.41 -18.51
N GLY A 41 -10.67 -9.65 -17.95
CA GLY A 41 -12.05 -10.06 -17.73
C GLY A 41 -12.29 -10.87 -16.47
N GLU A 42 -11.27 -11.03 -15.63
CA GLU A 42 -11.35 -11.77 -14.36
C GLU A 42 -12.17 -11.05 -13.29
N MET A 43 -12.73 -11.82 -12.37
CA MET A 43 -13.41 -11.29 -11.19
C MET A 43 -12.40 -10.66 -10.24
N LEU A 44 -12.67 -9.43 -9.82
CA LEU A 44 -11.89 -8.71 -8.85
C LEU A 44 -12.51 -8.83 -7.45
N ALA A 45 -11.67 -8.94 -6.43
CA ALA A 45 -12.13 -8.99 -5.04
C ALA A 45 -11.03 -8.56 -4.07
N MET A 46 -11.45 -8.08 -2.90
CA MET A 46 -10.66 -8.08 -1.68
C MET A 46 -10.94 -9.40 -0.97
N ASP A 47 -9.92 -10.24 -0.82
CA ASP A 47 -10.05 -11.54 -0.18
C ASP A 47 -9.43 -11.50 1.22
N VAL A 48 -10.17 -12.01 2.21
CA VAL A 48 -9.78 -11.93 3.62
C VAL A 48 -9.69 -13.33 4.21
N ALA A 49 -8.54 -13.65 4.79
CA ALA A 49 -8.32 -14.90 5.52
C ALA A 49 -7.89 -14.60 6.95
N ARG A 50 -8.53 -15.26 7.91
CA ARG A 50 -8.16 -15.15 9.33
C ARG A 50 -7.55 -16.45 9.83
N ASP A 51 -6.33 -16.35 10.33
CA ASP A 51 -5.63 -17.41 11.06
C ASP A 51 -5.71 -17.11 12.56
N GLY A 52 -6.39 -17.97 13.29
CA GLY A 52 -6.62 -17.81 14.73
C GLY A 52 -8.08 -17.48 15.13
N PRO A 53 -8.38 -17.53 16.42
CA PRO A 53 -9.75 -17.44 16.93
C PRO A 53 -10.35 -16.04 16.74
N ARG A 54 -11.66 -15.99 16.48
CA ARG A 54 -12.40 -14.70 16.31
C ARG A 54 -12.44 -13.82 17.57
N ASN A 55 -12.20 -14.39 18.74
CA ASN A 55 -12.19 -13.68 20.03
C ASN A 55 -10.77 -13.41 20.55
N ALA A 56 -9.74 -13.58 19.73
CA ALA A 56 -8.38 -13.23 20.10
C ALA A 56 -8.30 -11.77 20.56
N LYS A 57 -7.55 -11.52 21.63
CA LYS A 57 -7.34 -10.18 22.17
C LYS A 57 -6.30 -9.39 21.40
N SER A 58 -5.39 -10.07 20.72
CA SER A 58 -4.35 -9.52 19.90
C SER A 58 -4.59 -9.91 18.43
N LEU A 59 -4.60 -8.91 17.55
CA LEU A 59 -4.82 -9.10 16.11
C LEU A 59 -3.72 -8.40 15.32
N LEU A 60 -3.05 -9.15 14.46
CA LEU A 60 -2.16 -8.62 13.43
C LEU A 60 -2.87 -8.60 12.08
N VAL A 61 -3.00 -7.43 11.46
CA VAL A 61 -3.44 -7.29 10.07
C VAL A 61 -2.20 -7.21 9.17
N VAL A 62 -2.19 -8.02 8.10
CA VAL A 62 -1.19 -7.94 7.02
C VAL A 62 -1.94 -7.69 5.73
N SER A 63 -1.74 -6.51 5.13
CA SER A 63 -2.46 -6.09 3.94
C SER A 63 -1.55 -5.88 2.73
N SER A 64 -2.13 -6.06 1.53
CA SER A 64 -1.45 -5.89 0.25
C SER A 64 -2.29 -5.08 -0.74
N ALA A 65 -1.61 -4.46 -1.70
CA ALA A 65 -2.24 -3.72 -2.80
C ALA A 65 -3.12 -2.53 -2.35
N CYS A 66 -2.74 -1.81 -1.30
CA CYS A 66 -3.31 -0.49 -1.02
C CYS A 66 -3.17 0.40 -2.27
N HIS A 67 -1.98 0.42 -2.84
CA HIS A 67 -1.77 0.86 -4.21
C HIS A 67 -1.71 -0.38 -5.10
N GLY A 68 -2.62 -0.46 -6.06
CA GLY A 68 -2.89 -1.69 -6.78
C GLY A 68 -1.67 -2.43 -7.33
N VAL A 69 -0.82 -1.76 -8.14
CA VAL A 69 0.35 -2.36 -8.79
C VAL A 69 1.39 -2.91 -7.78
N GLU A 70 1.44 -2.40 -6.56
CA GLU A 70 2.31 -2.87 -5.47
C GLU A 70 1.86 -4.25 -4.94
N GLY A 71 0.67 -4.69 -5.32
CA GLY A 71 0.09 -5.98 -4.96
C GLY A 71 0.94 -7.18 -5.38
N PHE A 72 1.75 -7.07 -6.43
CA PHE A 72 2.69 -8.12 -6.81
C PHE A 72 3.68 -8.47 -5.68
N CYS A 73 4.18 -7.46 -4.99
CA CYS A 73 5.05 -7.61 -3.83
C CYS A 73 4.27 -8.17 -2.64
N GLY A 74 3.25 -7.43 -2.21
CA GLY A 74 2.52 -7.74 -0.98
C GLY A 74 1.81 -9.09 -1.00
N SER A 75 1.24 -9.49 -2.15
CA SER A 75 0.65 -10.82 -2.33
C SER A 75 1.69 -11.94 -2.15
N GLY A 76 2.89 -11.78 -2.72
CA GLY A 76 3.98 -12.76 -2.55
C GLY A 76 4.37 -12.95 -1.09
N VAL A 77 4.47 -11.86 -0.32
CA VAL A 77 4.71 -11.91 1.13
C VAL A 77 3.60 -12.65 1.86
N GLN A 78 2.33 -12.34 1.57
CA GLN A 78 1.19 -13.02 2.22
C GLN A 78 1.17 -14.52 1.94
N VAL A 79 1.46 -14.93 0.70
CA VAL A 79 1.56 -16.34 0.31
C VAL A 79 2.70 -17.04 1.06
N ALA A 80 3.86 -16.39 1.17
CA ALA A 80 5.00 -16.94 1.90
C ALA A 80 4.68 -17.15 3.39
N LEU A 81 4.10 -16.14 4.05
CA LEU A 81 3.69 -16.26 5.47
C LEU A 81 2.62 -17.33 5.68
N LEU A 82 1.66 -17.47 4.77
CA LEU A 82 0.63 -18.50 4.84
C LEU A 82 1.20 -19.92 4.68
N GLU A 83 2.26 -20.10 3.90
CA GLU A 83 2.92 -21.41 3.72
C GLU A 83 3.95 -21.71 4.81
N ASP A 84 4.36 -20.73 5.61
CA ASP A 84 5.36 -20.90 6.69
C ASP A 84 4.70 -21.47 7.95
N ALA A 85 5.05 -22.75 8.26
CA ALA A 85 4.52 -23.46 9.42
C ALA A 85 5.06 -22.91 10.75
N ASP A 86 6.33 -22.47 10.78
CA ASP A 86 6.97 -21.95 11.99
C ASP A 86 6.37 -20.59 12.35
N TRP A 87 6.10 -19.75 11.33
CA TRP A 87 5.38 -18.51 11.49
C TRP A 87 3.99 -18.69 12.10
N HIS A 88 3.20 -19.62 11.54
CA HIS A 88 1.88 -19.96 12.06
C HIS A 88 1.93 -20.43 13.52
N GLN A 89 2.88 -21.30 13.84
CA GLN A 89 3.04 -21.83 15.18
C GLN A 89 3.40 -20.70 16.17
N ALA A 90 4.33 -19.81 15.78
CA ALA A 90 4.74 -18.68 16.61
C ALA A 90 3.57 -17.73 16.91
N ALA A 91 2.74 -17.39 15.92
CA ALA A 91 1.54 -16.56 16.12
C ALA A 91 0.52 -17.25 17.04
N THR A 92 0.32 -18.57 16.86
CA THR A 92 -0.58 -19.37 17.69
C THR A 92 -0.12 -19.43 19.14
N ASP A 93 1.16 -19.73 19.38
CA ASP A 93 1.75 -19.82 20.72
C ASP A 93 1.71 -18.48 21.46
N ALA A 94 1.82 -17.37 20.70
CA ALA A 94 1.69 -16.01 21.23
C ALA A 94 0.22 -15.58 21.47
N GLY A 95 -0.77 -16.38 21.10
CA GLY A 95 -2.19 -16.01 21.19
C GLY A 95 -2.61 -14.88 20.27
N VAL A 96 -1.84 -14.63 19.20
CA VAL A 96 -2.09 -13.60 18.20
C VAL A 96 -2.85 -14.18 17.02
N ALA A 97 -4.01 -13.64 16.69
CA ALA A 97 -4.66 -13.93 15.42
C ALA A 97 -4.07 -13.07 14.31
N VAL A 98 -3.93 -13.66 13.11
CA VAL A 98 -3.44 -12.94 11.92
C VAL A 98 -4.58 -12.78 10.91
N LEU A 99 -4.80 -11.59 10.41
CA LEU A 99 -5.77 -11.26 9.39
C LEU A 99 -5.04 -10.86 8.10
N TYR A 100 -5.06 -11.72 7.11
CA TYR A 100 -4.54 -11.42 5.78
C TYR A 100 -5.62 -10.73 4.95
N VAL A 101 -5.34 -9.50 4.50
CA VAL A 101 -6.22 -8.74 3.60
C VAL A 101 -5.52 -8.63 2.25
N HIS A 102 -5.92 -9.49 1.32
CA HIS A 102 -5.33 -9.59 -0.01
C HIS A 102 -6.09 -8.73 -1.01
N GLY A 103 -5.37 -7.88 -1.72
CA GLY A 103 -5.94 -7.10 -2.82
C GLY A 103 -6.85 -5.96 -2.36
N LEU A 104 -6.40 -5.07 -1.47
CA LEU A 104 -7.14 -3.88 -1.02
C LEU A 104 -7.72 -3.07 -2.18
N ASN A 105 -6.93 -2.82 -3.23
CA ASN A 105 -7.34 -2.21 -4.49
C ASN A 105 -7.19 -3.24 -5.62
N PRO A 106 -8.14 -4.17 -5.77
CA PRO A 106 -8.03 -5.26 -6.74
C PRO A 106 -8.08 -4.76 -8.18
N TRP A 107 -8.78 -3.64 -8.44
CA TRP A 107 -8.83 -3.05 -9.76
C TRP A 107 -7.46 -2.50 -10.18
N GLY A 108 -6.85 -1.67 -9.34
CA GLY A 108 -5.51 -1.14 -9.60
C GLY A 108 -4.46 -2.25 -9.74
N PHE A 109 -4.56 -3.35 -8.98
CA PHE A 109 -3.67 -4.50 -9.09
C PHE A 109 -3.77 -5.17 -10.47
N SER A 110 -4.99 -5.46 -10.92
CA SER A 110 -5.22 -6.07 -12.24
C SER A 110 -4.80 -5.15 -13.39
N TRP A 111 -5.13 -3.86 -13.31
CA TRP A 111 -4.88 -2.88 -14.36
C TRP A 111 -3.49 -2.26 -14.31
N TRP A 112 -2.63 -2.70 -13.38
CA TRP A 112 -1.29 -2.17 -13.16
C TRP A 112 -1.30 -0.66 -12.91
N ARG A 113 -2.18 -0.22 -12.02
CA ARG A 113 -2.30 1.16 -11.58
C ARG A 113 -2.04 1.29 -10.07
N ARG A 114 -1.57 2.46 -9.67
CA ARG A 114 -1.51 2.84 -8.26
C ARG A 114 -2.91 3.04 -7.68
N THR A 115 -3.77 3.74 -8.41
CA THR A 115 -5.06 4.27 -7.98
C THR A 115 -6.20 3.27 -8.21
N THR A 116 -7.38 3.57 -7.65
CA THR A 116 -8.65 2.92 -7.97
C THR A 116 -9.13 3.32 -9.38
N HIS A 117 -10.28 2.75 -9.81
CA HIS A 117 -10.85 3.09 -11.12
C HIS A 117 -11.35 4.55 -11.21
N GLU A 118 -11.63 5.17 -10.05
CA GLU A 118 -11.99 6.58 -9.93
C GLU A 118 -10.77 7.52 -9.93
N ASN A 119 -9.57 7.01 -10.21
CA ASN A 119 -8.30 7.70 -10.05
C ASN A 119 -7.96 8.10 -8.62
N VAL A 120 -8.56 7.47 -7.63
CA VAL A 120 -8.32 7.79 -6.22
C VAL A 120 -7.12 7.02 -5.69
N ASP A 121 -6.17 7.73 -5.09
CA ASP A 121 -5.13 7.15 -4.24
C ASP A 121 -5.77 6.69 -2.94
N LEU A 122 -5.86 5.38 -2.74
CA LEU A 122 -6.56 4.82 -1.58
C LEU A 122 -5.95 5.28 -0.26
N ASN A 123 -4.63 5.49 -0.21
CA ASN A 123 -3.94 6.00 0.98
C ASN A 123 -4.02 7.54 1.14
N ARG A 124 -4.99 8.17 0.47
CA ARG A 124 -5.43 9.57 0.61
C ARG A 124 -6.95 9.68 0.83
N ASN A 125 -7.67 8.55 0.79
CA ASN A 125 -9.14 8.52 0.77
C ASN A 125 -9.77 8.41 2.17
N PHE A 126 -8.97 8.21 3.25
CA PHE A 126 -9.51 8.03 4.60
C PHE A 126 -9.60 9.38 5.33
N ARG A 127 -10.66 10.10 5.03
CA ARG A 127 -11.01 11.38 5.65
C ARG A 127 -12.50 11.47 5.94
N ASP A 128 -12.91 12.46 6.68
CA ASP A 128 -14.30 12.85 6.84
C ASP A 128 -14.76 13.65 5.59
N PHE A 129 -15.63 13.06 4.78
CA PHE A 129 -16.16 13.69 3.57
C PHE A 129 -17.26 14.72 3.83
N SER A 130 -17.75 14.86 5.07
CA SER A 130 -18.68 15.93 5.46
C SER A 130 -17.96 17.27 5.69
N VAL A 131 -16.62 17.24 5.80
CA VAL A 131 -15.76 18.41 5.99
C VAL A 131 -15.11 18.78 4.68
N GLU A 132 -14.97 20.09 4.43
CA GLU A 132 -14.24 20.59 3.26
C GLU A 132 -12.84 19.98 3.14
N ALA A 133 -12.50 19.56 1.93
CA ALA A 133 -11.21 18.94 1.66
C ALA A 133 -10.06 19.95 1.80
N PRO A 134 -8.93 19.55 2.40
CA PRO A 134 -7.78 20.44 2.52
C PRO A 134 -7.22 20.78 1.13
N ARG A 135 -6.87 22.04 0.93
CA ARG A 135 -6.29 22.52 -0.32
C ARG A 135 -4.77 22.41 -0.32
N ASN A 136 -4.24 21.77 -1.35
CA ASN A 136 -2.80 21.70 -1.60
C ASN A 136 -2.42 22.75 -2.65
N THR A 137 -2.19 24.00 -2.21
CA THR A 137 -1.86 25.10 -3.09
C THR A 137 -0.54 24.90 -3.85
N ALA A 138 0.42 24.18 -3.26
CA ALA A 138 1.66 23.85 -3.93
C ALA A 138 1.42 22.87 -5.10
N TYR A 139 0.46 21.96 -4.98
CA TYR A 139 0.04 21.11 -6.10
C TYR A 139 -0.65 21.92 -7.19
N ASP A 140 -1.53 22.87 -6.82
CA ASP A 140 -2.22 23.73 -7.80
C ASP A 140 -1.21 24.43 -8.73
N GLU A 141 -0.06 24.87 -8.19
CA GLU A 141 0.98 25.57 -8.97
C GLU A 141 1.68 24.66 -10.00
N ILE A 142 1.74 23.36 -9.75
CA ILE A 142 2.53 22.41 -10.54
C ILE A 142 1.69 21.33 -11.24
N ALA A 143 0.37 21.34 -11.10
CA ALA A 143 -0.51 20.30 -11.62
C ALA A 143 -0.26 20.01 -13.11
N SER A 144 -0.10 21.04 -13.95
CA SER A 144 0.18 20.90 -15.38
C SER A 144 1.61 20.41 -15.68
N LEU A 145 2.53 20.50 -14.72
CA LEU A 145 3.87 19.94 -14.84
C LEU A 145 3.87 18.45 -14.46
N ILE A 146 3.01 18.06 -13.52
CA ILE A 146 2.87 16.67 -13.06
C ILE A 146 2.21 15.81 -14.14
N VAL A 147 1.07 16.26 -14.67
CA VAL A 147 0.35 15.61 -15.76
C VAL A 147 0.40 16.52 -16.98
N PRO A 148 1.46 16.41 -17.81
CA PRO A 148 1.65 17.30 -18.94
C PRO A 148 0.69 16.97 -20.09
N ALA A 149 0.45 17.95 -20.97
CA ALA A 149 -0.43 17.74 -22.14
C ALA A 149 0.11 16.71 -23.15
N VAL A 150 1.42 16.51 -23.18
CA VAL A 150 2.09 15.55 -24.08
C VAL A 150 3.04 14.64 -23.30
N TRP A 151 3.17 13.40 -23.75
CA TRP A 151 4.11 12.45 -23.18
C TRP A 151 5.02 11.84 -24.28
N PRO A 152 6.36 11.77 -24.08
CA PRO A 152 7.13 12.38 -22.95
C PRO A 152 6.96 13.88 -22.86
N PRO A 153 7.21 14.50 -21.67
CA PRO A 153 7.09 15.93 -21.48
C PRO A 153 7.95 16.72 -22.47
N ASP A 154 7.42 17.80 -23.00
CA ASP A 154 8.17 18.70 -23.89
C ASP A 154 9.26 19.48 -23.13
N ALA A 155 10.16 20.13 -23.88
CA ALA A 155 11.26 20.88 -23.32
C ALA A 155 10.80 22.00 -22.36
N ALA A 156 9.68 22.65 -22.65
CA ALA A 156 9.14 23.72 -21.82
C ALA A 156 8.67 23.20 -20.45
N THR A 157 8.02 22.05 -20.43
CA THR A 157 7.60 21.35 -19.20
C THR A 157 8.80 20.87 -18.39
N VAL A 158 9.81 20.30 -19.06
CA VAL A 158 11.07 19.86 -18.40
C VAL A 158 11.77 21.04 -17.75
N ASP A 159 11.95 22.15 -18.48
CA ASP A 159 12.60 23.38 -17.98
C ASP A 159 11.82 24.01 -16.81
N ALA A 160 10.49 24.03 -16.88
CA ALA A 160 9.65 24.55 -15.79
C ALA A 160 9.75 23.68 -14.53
N THR A 161 9.77 22.35 -14.69
CA THR A 161 10.00 21.41 -13.59
C THR A 161 11.37 21.61 -12.94
N ALA A 162 12.43 21.70 -13.76
CA ALA A 162 13.79 21.94 -13.28
C ALA A 162 13.91 23.27 -12.52
N ARG A 163 13.24 24.32 -13.01
CA ARG A 163 13.20 25.63 -12.36
C ARG A 163 12.52 25.58 -11.01
N PHE A 164 11.34 24.93 -10.91
CA PHE A 164 10.65 24.76 -9.63
C PHE A 164 11.54 24.03 -8.61
N VAL A 165 12.19 22.94 -9.02
CA VAL A 165 13.10 22.17 -8.15
C VAL A 165 14.32 22.99 -7.75
N ALA A 166 14.90 23.80 -8.66
CA ALA A 166 16.03 24.65 -8.35
C ALA A 166 15.68 25.78 -7.35
N GLU A 167 14.47 26.35 -7.45
CA GLU A 167 14.00 27.44 -6.60
C GLU A 167 13.53 26.97 -5.22
N ARG A 168 12.84 25.83 -5.13
CA ARG A 168 12.16 25.35 -3.90
C ARG A 168 12.74 24.05 -3.31
N GLY A 169 13.59 23.36 -4.04
CA GLY A 169 14.22 22.12 -3.63
C GLY A 169 13.42 20.85 -3.94
N ALA A 170 14.12 19.72 -4.05
CA ALA A 170 13.54 18.43 -4.37
C ALA A 170 12.53 17.95 -3.30
N LYS A 171 12.77 18.27 -2.01
CA LYS A 171 11.85 17.90 -0.93
C LYS A 171 10.52 18.65 -1.04
N ALA A 172 10.54 19.92 -1.41
CA ALA A 172 9.32 20.72 -1.64
C ALA A 172 8.54 20.19 -2.86
N TRP A 173 9.23 19.80 -3.93
CA TRP A 173 8.64 19.13 -5.09
C TRP A 173 7.93 17.84 -4.68
N GLN A 174 8.63 16.96 -3.96
CA GLN A 174 8.05 15.70 -3.47
C GLN A 174 6.84 15.95 -2.57
N GLN A 175 6.94 16.87 -1.60
CA GLN A 175 5.84 17.19 -0.68
C GLN A 175 4.62 17.73 -1.42
N ALA A 176 4.82 18.62 -2.40
CA ALA A 176 3.74 19.19 -3.21
C ALA A 176 2.97 18.09 -3.96
N ILE A 177 3.67 17.09 -4.50
CA ILE A 177 3.04 16.00 -5.27
C ILE A 177 2.45 14.95 -4.33
N SER A 178 3.29 14.35 -3.46
CA SER A 178 2.96 13.13 -2.72
C SER A 178 2.14 13.40 -1.46
N GLY A 179 2.06 14.64 -0.98
CA GLY A 179 1.29 14.98 0.23
C GLY A 179 -0.19 14.65 0.15
N GLY A 180 -0.71 14.55 -1.07
CA GLY A 180 -2.13 14.35 -1.38
C GLY A 180 -2.81 15.65 -1.82
N GLN A 181 -3.88 15.51 -2.62
CA GLN A 181 -4.69 16.62 -3.10
C GLN A 181 -6.12 16.16 -3.39
N TYR A 182 -7.08 17.10 -3.43
CA TYR A 182 -8.50 16.81 -3.54
C TYR A 182 -9.25 17.69 -4.55
N HIS A 183 -8.51 18.47 -5.35
CA HIS A 183 -9.10 19.45 -6.28
C HIS A 183 -8.75 19.20 -7.75
N HIS A 184 -7.87 18.21 -8.01
CA HIS A 184 -7.47 17.80 -9.35
C HIS A 184 -7.80 16.30 -9.55
N PRO A 185 -9.04 15.94 -9.92
CA PRO A 185 -9.44 14.54 -10.06
C PRO A 185 -8.65 13.79 -11.14
N ASP A 186 -8.14 14.52 -12.14
CA ASP A 186 -7.27 13.98 -13.20
C ASP A 186 -5.77 14.01 -12.83
N GLY A 187 -5.44 14.42 -11.62
CA GLY A 187 -4.07 14.53 -11.13
C GLY A 187 -3.58 13.28 -10.40
N LEU A 188 -2.29 13.27 -10.05
CA LEU A 188 -1.71 12.24 -9.18
C LEU A 188 -2.09 12.49 -7.72
N PHE A 189 -2.08 11.41 -6.92
CA PHE A 189 -2.35 11.43 -5.47
C PHE A 189 -3.69 12.08 -5.08
N TYR A 190 -4.69 11.96 -5.95
CA TYR A 190 -6.04 12.44 -5.69
C TYR A 190 -6.72 11.61 -4.61
N GLY A 191 -7.20 12.26 -3.55
CA GLY A 191 -7.82 11.59 -2.40
C GLY A 191 -9.32 11.34 -2.53
N GLY A 192 -9.93 11.72 -3.65
CA GLY A 192 -11.37 11.50 -3.89
C GLY A 192 -12.28 12.55 -3.24
N ASP A 193 -13.51 12.60 -3.72
CA ASP A 193 -14.62 13.40 -3.18
C ASP A 193 -15.64 12.56 -2.40
N ALA A 194 -15.50 11.23 -2.44
CA ALA A 194 -16.33 10.27 -1.74
C ALA A 194 -15.51 9.03 -1.30
N PRO A 195 -16.03 8.21 -0.37
CA PRO A 195 -15.46 6.93 -0.03
C PRO A 195 -15.45 5.99 -1.24
N THR A 196 -14.30 5.39 -1.56
CA THR A 196 -14.21 4.35 -2.59
C THR A 196 -14.79 3.03 -2.09
N TRP A 197 -15.06 2.11 -3.04
CA TRP A 197 -15.45 0.73 -2.69
C TRP A 197 -14.40 0.07 -1.78
N SER A 198 -13.12 0.23 -2.07
CA SER A 198 -12.02 -0.33 -1.28
C SER A 198 -11.99 0.25 0.14
N GLN A 199 -12.18 1.57 0.29
CA GLN A 199 -12.23 2.23 1.59
C GLN A 199 -13.40 1.70 2.44
N ALA A 200 -14.61 1.61 1.85
CA ALA A 200 -15.78 1.12 2.54
C ALA A 200 -15.63 -0.37 2.94
N THR A 201 -15.04 -1.17 2.06
CA THR A 201 -14.82 -2.62 2.29
C THR A 201 -13.83 -2.88 3.41
N ILE A 202 -12.66 -2.22 3.41
CA ILE A 202 -11.66 -2.45 4.50
C ILE A 202 -12.21 -1.98 5.85
N ARG A 203 -12.99 -0.91 5.91
CA ARG A 203 -13.68 -0.48 7.13
C ARG A 203 -14.63 -1.56 7.64
N GLN A 204 -15.40 -2.18 6.74
CA GLN A 204 -16.28 -3.31 7.11
C GLN A 204 -15.47 -4.49 7.65
N VAL A 205 -14.39 -4.88 6.99
CA VAL A 205 -13.46 -5.95 7.43
C VAL A 205 -12.93 -5.67 8.85
N LEU A 206 -12.51 -4.43 9.11
CA LEU A 206 -12.05 -4.04 10.45
C LEU A 206 -13.16 -4.17 11.51
N ARG A 207 -14.39 -3.76 11.20
CA ARG A 207 -15.54 -3.97 12.12
C ARG A 207 -15.81 -5.44 12.40
N ASP A 208 -15.75 -6.28 11.36
CA ASP A 208 -16.11 -7.70 11.48
C ASP A 208 -15.03 -8.51 12.21
N HIS A 209 -13.77 -8.12 12.10
CA HIS A 209 -12.63 -8.87 12.63
C HIS A 209 -11.92 -8.21 13.81
N GLY A 210 -11.93 -6.86 13.92
CA GLY A 210 -11.12 -6.10 14.86
C GLY A 210 -11.84 -5.64 16.13
N THR A 211 -13.19 -5.57 16.14
CA THR A 211 -13.94 -4.97 17.26
C THR A 211 -13.84 -5.73 18.59
N ARG A 212 -13.35 -6.97 18.60
CA ARG A 212 -13.18 -7.80 19.81
C ARG A 212 -11.75 -7.83 20.34
N CYS A 213 -10.78 -7.30 19.59
CA CYS A 213 -9.41 -7.22 20.07
C CYS A 213 -9.21 -6.00 20.96
N SER A 214 -8.29 -6.13 21.92
CA SER A 214 -7.82 -5.02 22.76
C SER A 214 -6.50 -4.44 22.23
N ARG A 215 -5.80 -5.18 21.35
CA ARG A 215 -4.57 -4.76 20.69
C ARG A 215 -4.61 -5.12 19.20
N LEU A 216 -4.27 -4.15 18.38
CA LEU A 216 -4.29 -4.26 16.94
C LEU A 216 -2.96 -3.79 16.37
N ALA A 217 -2.26 -4.68 15.68
CA ALA A 217 -1.14 -4.31 14.82
C ALA A 217 -1.56 -4.34 13.35
N TRP A 218 -0.96 -3.46 12.54
CA TRP A 218 -1.16 -3.48 11.09
C TRP A 218 0.17 -3.29 10.36
N ILE A 219 0.54 -4.25 9.52
CA ILE A 219 1.62 -4.15 8.54
C ILE A 219 0.98 -3.99 7.16
N ASP A 220 1.14 -2.82 6.54
CA ASP A 220 0.71 -2.57 5.18
C ASP A 220 1.91 -2.60 4.24
N LEU A 221 1.85 -3.44 3.20
CA LEU A 221 2.98 -3.73 2.31
C LEU A 221 2.96 -2.82 1.09
N HIS A 222 4.02 -2.03 0.94
CA HIS A 222 4.19 -1.03 -0.11
C HIS A 222 5.51 -1.18 -0.88
N THR A 223 5.56 -0.58 -2.06
CA THR A 223 6.79 -0.49 -2.87
C THR A 223 6.90 0.85 -3.59
N GLY A 224 8.12 1.27 -3.91
CA GLY A 224 8.38 2.40 -4.80
C GLY A 224 9.30 3.48 -4.22
N LEU A 225 9.55 3.49 -2.91
CA LEU A 225 10.41 4.48 -2.27
C LEU A 225 11.63 3.83 -1.60
N GLY A 226 12.75 4.53 -1.65
CA GLY A 226 13.97 4.09 -1.00
C GLY A 226 14.92 3.28 -1.90
N PRO A 227 16.05 2.80 -1.34
CA PRO A 227 17.00 1.96 -2.05
C PRO A 227 16.41 0.60 -2.44
N SER A 228 16.70 0.12 -3.64
CA SER A 228 16.17 -1.16 -4.15
C SER A 228 16.42 -2.31 -3.18
N GLY A 229 15.36 -3.06 -2.84
CA GLY A 229 15.39 -4.20 -1.93
C GLY A 229 15.46 -3.87 -0.45
N HIS A 230 15.58 -2.58 -0.08
CA HIS A 230 15.50 -2.14 1.30
C HIS A 230 14.04 -1.85 1.70
N GLY A 231 13.59 -2.42 2.80
CA GLY A 231 12.27 -2.20 3.40
C GLY A 231 12.34 -1.14 4.50
N GLU A 232 11.92 0.08 4.22
CA GLU A 232 11.76 1.12 5.22
C GLU A 232 10.55 0.80 6.09
N ARG A 233 10.74 0.82 7.41
CA ARG A 233 9.68 0.63 8.41
C ARG A 233 9.13 2.01 8.79
N ILE A 234 8.05 2.42 8.13
CA ILE A 234 7.45 3.73 8.33
C ILE A 234 6.34 3.62 9.38
N PHE A 235 6.41 4.41 10.43
CA PHE A 235 5.36 4.47 11.44
C PHE A 235 4.01 4.85 10.81
N ALA A 236 3.05 3.95 10.91
CA ALA A 236 1.70 4.09 10.38
C ALA A 236 0.70 4.30 11.52
N GLY A 237 0.77 5.45 12.18
CA GLY A 237 -0.09 5.86 13.29
C GLY A 237 -0.30 7.36 13.33
N ARG A 238 -1.11 7.83 14.27
CA ARG A 238 -1.26 9.26 14.57
C ARG A 238 0.05 9.81 15.13
N ASP A 239 0.23 11.13 15.08
CA ASP A 239 1.36 11.81 15.72
C ASP A 239 1.25 11.67 17.25
N ASP A 240 1.72 10.53 17.75
CA ASP A 240 1.66 10.12 19.16
C ASP A 240 3.00 9.49 19.54
N ALA A 241 3.68 10.13 20.49
CA ALA A 241 5.02 9.73 20.92
C ALA A 241 5.05 8.33 21.58
N ALA A 242 4.00 7.94 22.31
CA ALA A 242 3.92 6.63 22.95
C ALA A 242 3.71 5.52 21.94
N ALA A 243 2.81 5.71 20.96
CA ALA A 243 2.61 4.78 19.85
C ALA A 243 3.86 4.64 18.97
N TYR A 244 4.57 5.73 18.71
CA TYR A 244 5.83 5.71 17.97
C TYR A 244 6.94 4.98 18.74
N ALA A 245 7.07 5.23 20.06
CA ALA A 245 8.03 4.51 20.91
C ALA A 245 7.75 3.01 20.94
N ARG A 246 6.47 2.61 20.98
CA ARG A 246 6.04 1.21 20.94
C ARG A 246 6.40 0.58 19.58
N ALA A 247 6.15 1.27 18.47
CA ALA A 247 6.56 0.81 17.14
C ALA A 247 8.08 0.57 17.05
N LYS A 248 8.88 1.50 17.60
CA LYS A 248 10.34 1.32 17.68
C LYS A 248 10.76 0.14 18.57
N ALA A 249 10.07 -0.10 19.66
CA ALA A 249 10.35 -1.24 20.53
C ALA A 249 10.08 -2.58 19.79
N TRP A 250 9.07 -2.63 18.92
CA TRP A 250 8.71 -3.84 18.17
C TRP A 250 9.61 -4.09 16.96
N TRP A 251 9.98 -3.02 16.23
CA TRP A 251 10.59 -3.12 14.91
C TRP A 251 11.99 -2.48 14.77
N GLY A 252 12.50 -1.83 15.81
CA GLY A 252 13.82 -1.20 15.80
C GLY A 252 13.85 0.13 15.04
N ASP A 253 14.55 0.17 13.92
CA ASP A 253 14.67 1.36 13.08
C ASP A 253 13.33 1.65 12.38
N VAL A 254 12.51 2.46 13.03
CA VAL A 254 11.24 2.94 12.49
C VAL A 254 11.35 4.43 12.23
N THR A 255 11.07 4.84 11.01
CA THR A 255 11.01 6.24 10.58
C THR A 255 9.61 6.81 10.73
N SER A 256 9.47 8.14 10.67
CA SER A 256 8.19 8.83 10.77
C SER A 256 8.05 9.95 9.76
N ILE A 257 6.86 10.08 9.19
CA ILE A 257 6.50 11.22 8.34
C ILE A 257 6.39 12.52 9.16
N TYR A 258 6.18 12.43 10.47
CA TYR A 258 5.97 13.59 11.35
C TYR A 258 7.27 14.28 11.74
N ASP A 259 8.36 13.52 11.96
CA ASP A 259 9.68 14.07 12.29
C ASP A 259 10.58 14.26 11.05
N GLY A 260 10.09 13.83 9.87
CA GLY A 260 10.79 13.96 8.59
C GLY A 260 11.95 12.98 8.40
N SER A 261 12.04 11.92 9.21
CA SER A 261 13.03 10.86 9.07
C SER A 261 12.66 9.85 7.96
N SER A 262 11.38 9.78 7.58
CA SER A 262 10.90 8.91 6.50
C SER A 262 11.24 9.45 5.11
N THR A 263 11.44 8.53 4.16
CA THR A 263 11.48 8.86 2.72
C THR A 263 10.12 9.31 2.18
N SER A 264 9.02 8.98 2.88
CA SER A 264 7.67 9.43 2.54
C SER A 264 7.45 10.89 2.94
N ALA A 265 6.62 11.60 2.19
CA ALA A 265 6.13 12.93 2.52
C ALA A 265 5.16 12.90 3.72
N LEU A 266 4.86 14.07 4.29
CA LEU A 266 3.73 14.19 5.22
C LEU A 266 2.42 14.07 4.43
N LEU A 267 1.57 13.13 4.84
CA LEU A 267 0.39 12.71 4.09
C LEU A 267 -0.91 13.17 4.76
N THR A 268 -1.99 13.19 3.97
CA THR A 268 -3.37 13.38 4.43
C THR A 268 -4.24 12.20 4.01
N GLY A 269 -5.24 11.82 4.82
CA GLY A 269 -6.20 10.77 4.47
C GLY A 269 -5.62 9.35 4.40
N MET A 270 -4.71 9.04 5.30
CA MET A 270 -4.01 7.75 5.35
C MET A 270 -4.94 6.62 5.81
N MET A 271 -4.75 5.43 5.21
CA MET A 271 -5.60 4.26 5.42
C MET A 271 -5.63 3.77 6.88
N TRP A 272 -4.53 3.83 7.60
CA TRP A 272 -4.48 3.37 9.00
C TRP A 272 -5.38 4.16 9.95
N LEU A 273 -5.89 5.34 9.55
CA LEU A 273 -6.89 6.08 10.34
C LEU A 273 -8.14 5.24 10.59
N ALA A 274 -8.48 4.34 9.66
CA ALA A 274 -9.59 3.42 9.82
C ALA A 274 -9.42 2.49 11.04
N ALA A 275 -8.21 2.11 11.42
CA ALA A 275 -7.99 1.30 12.62
C ALA A 275 -8.44 2.03 13.90
N TYR A 276 -8.15 3.32 14.02
CA TYR A 276 -8.57 4.14 15.16
C TYR A 276 -10.09 4.38 15.19
N GLU A 277 -10.71 4.42 14.03
CA GLU A 277 -12.15 4.74 13.90
C GLU A 277 -13.02 3.48 14.07
N GLU A 278 -12.62 2.37 13.46
CA GLU A 278 -13.40 1.13 13.46
C GLU A 278 -13.06 0.20 14.64
N CYS A 279 -11.87 0.35 15.23
CA CYS A 279 -11.38 -0.46 16.34
C CYS A 279 -10.93 0.43 17.52
N ALA A 280 -11.73 1.45 17.86
CA ALA A 280 -11.39 2.47 18.85
C ALA A 280 -11.09 1.93 20.28
N GLN A 281 -11.54 0.70 20.59
CA GLN A 281 -11.28 0.01 21.85
C GLN A 281 -9.87 -0.63 21.89
N ALA A 282 -9.18 -0.74 20.75
CA ALA A 282 -7.89 -1.42 20.65
C ALA A 282 -6.73 -0.42 20.76
N GLU A 283 -5.68 -0.81 21.48
CA GLU A 283 -4.39 -0.17 21.36
C GLU A 283 -3.80 -0.51 19.99
N TYR A 284 -3.61 0.54 19.15
CA TYR A 284 -3.16 0.38 17.79
C TYR A 284 -1.67 0.67 17.62
N THR A 285 -0.97 -0.19 16.86
CA THR A 285 0.42 0.01 16.45
C THR A 285 0.57 -0.41 15.00
N GLY A 286 0.86 0.53 14.11
CA GLY A 286 0.92 0.27 12.67
C GLY A 286 2.28 0.59 12.07
N MET A 287 2.56 -0.08 10.95
CA MET A 287 3.73 0.13 10.12
C MET A 287 3.35 -0.02 8.64
N ALA A 288 3.77 0.93 7.81
CA ALA A 288 3.91 0.71 6.38
C ALA A 288 5.32 0.16 6.13
N LEU A 289 5.42 -1.01 5.51
CA LEU A 289 6.69 -1.60 5.12
C LEU A 289 6.91 -1.31 3.64
N GLU A 290 7.73 -0.29 3.38
CA GLU A 290 7.94 0.31 2.07
C GLU A 290 9.23 -0.21 1.44
N TYR A 291 9.14 -0.96 0.37
CA TYR A 291 10.31 -1.54 -0.32
C TYR A 291 10.74 -0.70 -1.50
N GLY A 292 12.03 -0.32 -1.51
CA GLY A 292 12.63 0.35 -2.65
C GLY A 292 12.68 -0.52 -3.91
N THR A 293 12.51 0.14 -5.05
CA THR A 293 12.52 -0.47 -6.39
C THR A 293 13.49 0.25 -7.32
N LEU A 294 13.03 1.26 -8.03
CA LEU A 294 13.82 2.11 -8.91
C LEU A 294 14.14 3.47 -8.24
N PRO A 295 15.06 4.27 -8.79
CA PRO A 295 15.27 5.64 -8.34
C PRO A 295 13.96 6.45 -8.37
N ASN A 296 13.72 7.26 -7.32
CA ASN A 296 12.45 8.00 -7.11
C ASN A 296 11.96 8.79 -8.34
N MET A 297 12.88 9.36 -9.13
CA MET A 297 12.51 10.08 -10.35
C MET A 297 11.90 9.15 -11.41
N GLN A 298 12.43 7.92 -11.54
CA GLN A 298 11.90 6.93 -12.49
C GLN A 298 10.53 6.41 -12.03
N VAL A 299 10.33 6.20 -10.73
CA VAL A 299 9.03 5.85 -10.15
C VAL A 299 8.02 6.96 -10.40
N MET A 300 8.40 8.21 -10.18
CA MET A 300 7.54 9.38 -10.43
C MET A 300 7.19 9.51 -11.91
N ASP A 301 8.15 9.30 -12.82
CA ASP A 301 7.90 9.36 -14.26
C ASP A 301 6.97 8.22 -14.72
N ALA A 302 7.05 7.03 -14.11
CA ALA A 302 6.11 5.94 -14.39
C ALA A 302 4.67 6.32 -13.98
N LEU A 303 4.50 6.93 -12.80
CA LEU A 303 3.19 7.44 -12.35
C LEU A 303 2.64 8.52 -13.28
N ARG A 304 3.48 9.47 -13.69
CA ARG A 304 3.10 10.56 -14.61
C ARG A 304 2.69 10.01 -15.99
N ALA A 305 3.47 9.05 -16.51
CA ALA A 305 3.19 8.40 -17.78
C ALA A 305 1.85 7.63 -17.74
N ASP A 306 1.61 6.86 -16.67
CA ASP A 306 0.39 6.10 -16.48
C ASP A 306 -0.83 7.02 -16.38
N GLN A 307 -0.73 8.13 -15.64
CA GLN A 307 -1.82 9.10 -15.54
C GLN A 307 -2.06 9.82 -16.86
N TRP A 308 -1.01 10.18 -17.58
CA TRP A 308 -1.14 10.73 -18.93
C TRP A 308 -1.87 9.75 -19.85
N LEU A 309 -1.53 8.47 -19.81
CA LEU A 309 -2.15 7.44 -20.63
C LEU A 309 -3.66 7.28 -20.37
N GLU A 310 -4.09 7.38 -19.12
CA GLU A 310 -5.52 7.32 -18.76
C GLU A 310 -6.32 8.49 -19.35
N LEU A 311 -5.69 9.67 -19.42
CA LEU A 311 -6.31 10.85 -20.03
C LEU A 311 -6.22 10.84 -21.57
N HIS A 312 -5.47 9.90 -22.16
CA HIS A 312 -5.27 9.80 -23.61
C HIS A 312 -5.64 8.40 -24.12
N PRO A 313 -6.94 8.02 -24.04
CA PRO A 313 -7.39 6.69 -24.45
C PRO A 313 -7.12 6.37 -25.93
N GLN A 314 -6.85 7.39 -26.75
CA GLN A 314 -6.47 7.29 -28.18
C GLN A 314 -4.98 6.99 -28.40
N ALA A 315 -4.14 6.94 -27.35
CA ALA A 315 -2.74 6.56 -27.49
C ALA A 315 -2.61 5.18 -28.17
N ASP A 316 -1.62 5.04 -29.06
CA ASP A 316 -1.40 3.78 -29.77
C ASP A 316 -1.02 2.64 -28.83
N GLU A 317 -1.24 1.41 -29.30
CA GLU A 317 -1.06 0.21 -28.50
C GLU A 317 0.41 -0.04 -28.08
N ALA A 318 1.38 0.42 -28.86
CA ALA A 318 2.79 0.28 -28.51
C ALA A 318 3.15 1.22 -27.34
N THR A 319 2.69 2.46 -27.40
CA THR A 319 2.83 3.46 -26.33
C THR A 319 2.12 2.96 -25.05
N ARG A 320 0.89 2.46 -25.17
CA ARG A 320 0.14 1.88 -24.05
C ARG A 320 0.90 0.77 -23.36
N ARG A 321 1.38 -0.21 -24.12
CA ARG A 321 2.15 -1.34 -23.57
C ARG A 321 3.44 -0.88 -22.90
N ALA A 322 4.17 0.02 -23.51
CA ALA A 322 5.43 0.54 -22.95
C ALA A 322 5.20 1.23 -21.61
N ILE A 323 4.18 2.09 -21.51
CA ILE A 323 3.85 2.81 -20.28
C ILE A 323 3.38 1.83 -19.18
N LYS A 324 2.48 0.88 -19.50
CA LYS A 324 2.02 -0.11 -18.52
C LYS A 324 3.16 -1.01 -18.03
N GLN A 325 4.08 -1.41 -18.91
CA GLN A 325 5.27 -2.16 -18.49
C GLN A 325 6.18 -1.30 -17.60
N GLN A 326 6.42 -0.06 -17.97
CA GLN A 326 7.18 0.89 -17.13
C GLN A 326 6.55 1.06 -15.75
N MET A 327 5.23 1.18 -15.68
CA MET A 327 4.49 1.28 -14.42
C MET A 327 4.67 0.04 -13.55
N ARG A 328 4.54 -1.16 -14.13
CA ARG A 328 4.78 -2.42 -13.41
C ARG A 328 6.22 -2.51 -12.90
N ASP A 329 7.20 -2.25 -13.76
CA ASP A 329 8.62 -2.38 -13.42
C ASP A 329 9.07 -1.35 -12.37
N ALA A 330 8.40 -0.19 -12.30
CA ALA A 330 8.67 0.83 -11.31
C ALA A 330 8.24 0.43 -9.88
N PHE A 331 7.28 -0.49 -9.75
CA PHE A 331 6.75 -0.93 -8.46
C PHE A 331 7.02 -2.41 -8.15
N TYR A 332 7.54 -3.17 -9.10
CA TYR A 332 7.85 -4.57 -8.92
C TYR A 332 9.15 -4.97 -9.62
N THR A 333 10.21 -5.04 -8.83
CA THR A 333 11.50 -5.53 -9.30
C THR A 333 11.48 -7.07 -9.36
N ASP A 334 11.23 -7.62 -10.54
CA ASP A 334 10.96 -9.04 -10.76
C ASP A 334 12.27 -9.87 -10.85
N THR A 335 13.16 -9.72 -9.84
CA THR A 335 14.39 -10.51 -9.72
C THR A 335 14.37 -11.37 -8.45
N ASP A 336 14.98 -12.55 -8.51
CA ASP A 336 15.03 -13.47 -7.37
C ASP A 336 15.72 -12.84 -6.15
N ALA A 337 16.78 -12.05 -6.37
CA ALA A 337 17.51 -11.38 -5.29
C ALA A 337 16.62 -10.33 -4.56
N TRP A 338 15.86 -9.52 -5.32
CA TRP A 338 14.94 -8.55 -4.72
C TRP A 338 13.84 -9.25 -3.94
N LYS A 339 13.24 -10.30 -4.50
CA LYS A 339 12.19 -11.09 -3.85
C LYS A 339 12.65 -11.72 -2.54
N GLN A 340 13.88 -12.26 -2.51
CA GLN A 340 14.48 -12.79 -1.29
C GLN A 340 14.63 -11.70 -0.22
N GLN A 341 15.18 -10.53 -0.58
CA GLN A 341 15.33 -9.39 0.33
C GLN A 341 13.99 -8.96 0.93
N ILE A 342 12.92 -8.92 0.09
CA ILE A 342 11.58 -8.57 0.52
C ILE A 342 11.07 -9.57 1.58
N LEU A 343 11.18 -10.86 1.29
CA LEU A 343 10.66 -11.91 2.19
C LEU A 343 11.39 -11.93 3.53
N GLU A 344 12.72 -11.85 3.54
CA GLU A 344 13.50 -11.82 4.77
C GLU A 344 13.05 -10.68 5.71
N GLN A 345 12.87 -9.47 5.16
CA GLN A 345 12.46 -8.31 5.93
C GLN A 345 10.99 -8.36 6.34
N ALA A 346 10.10 -8.88 5.49
CA ALA A 346 8.68 -9.04 5.81
C ALA A 346 8.46 -10.07 6.94
N VAL A 347 9.18 -11.19 6.90
CA VAL A 347 9.14 -12.22 7.94
C VAL A 347 9.64 -11.64 9.26
N ASP A 348 10.80 -10.96 9.29
CA ASP A 348 11.31 -10.33 10.51
C ASP A 348 10.33 -9.31 11.09
N ALA A 349 9.75 -8.45 10.25
CA ALA A 349 8.75 -7.48 10.66
C ALA A 349 7.48 -8.14 11.25
N SER A 350 7.04 -9.25 10.66
CA SER A 350 5.88 -10.00 11.11
C SER A 350 6.13 -10.64 12.48
N TYR A 351 7.30 -11.26 12.67
CA TYR A 351 7.70 -11.78 13.99
C TYR A 351 7.85 -10.66 15.03
N GLY A 352 8.34 -9.47 14.64
CA GLY A 352 8.40 -8.29 15.48
C GLY A 352 7.02 -7.89 16.02
N ALA A 353 6.02 -7.85 15.13
CA ALA A 353 4.64 -7.56 15.50
C ALA A 353 4.06 -8.60 16.47
N VAL A 354 4.28 -9.91 16.22
CA VAL A 354 3.78 -10.98 17.09
C VAL A 354 4.42 -10.88 18.48
N ARG A 355 5.75 -10.69 18.57
CA ARG A 355 6.43 -10.49 19.87
C ARG A 355 5.89 -9.27 20.62
N GLY A 356 5.67 -8.16 19.90
CA GLY A 356 5.12 -6.94 20.48
C GLY A 356 3.69 -7.09 20.99
N LEU A 357 2.84 -7.78 20.23
CA LEU A 357 1.47 -8.08 20.61
C LEU A 357 1.38 -9.08 21.78
N ALA A 358 2.37 -9.96 21.96
CA ALA A 358 2.43 -10.93 23.03
C ALA A 358 2.95 -10.34 24.36
N ALA A 359 3.94 -9.43 24.32
CA ALA A 359 4.71 -8.94 25.46
C ALA A 359 3.91 -8.25 26.57
N GLU A 360 2.64 -7.90 26.32
CA GLU A 360 1.79 -7.19 27.28
C GLU A 360 0.68 -8.09 27.88
N ASN A 361 0.84 -9.42 27.77
CA ASN A 361 -0.10 -10.39 28.35
C ASN A 361 0.25 -10.77 29.80
N ASP A 362 1.35 -10.18 30.40
CA ASP A 362 1.79 -10.48 31.77
C ASP A 362 1.26 -9.45 32.79
#